data_cc3c28ed5e921d5bab177c7bfb636877
#
_entry.id   cc3c28ed5e921d5bab177c7bfb636877
#
_cell.length_a   1.000
_cell.length_b   1.000
_cell.length_c   1.000
_cell.angle_alpha   90.00
_cell.angle_beta   90.00
_cell.angle_gamma   90.00
#
_symmetry.space_group_name_H-M   'P 1'
#
loop_
_entity.id
_entity.type
_entity.pdbx_description
1 polymer ?
#
loop_
_entity_poly.entity_id
_entity_poly.type
_entity_poly.pdbx_seq_one_letter_code
_entity_poly.pdbx_strand_id
1 'polypeptide(L)'
;MRHFLNHAPCNLTYTKDDHIWIDFALRTMPGQSMRSIKQFLRAKYGENGQITDDNYDKSLAVKCINGTFVGRKTDGVIAYKGIPFVGAQPVGDLRWKAPVDYTADDGVYEAYYIAKSPRQHETLDEEASLYVQGEDCLNLNIWKAEDAGDEKKPVMVWIHGGAFELGGTIDPLYEAHNFVKENPDVIVASIEYRVGVFGFFHLSHLPYGQDYPDAQNLGLLDQMMALKWIHENIEAFGGDPGNVTIWGESAGAGSVTLLPLIEGSHEYFQRVIAQSGAPVFTRSTEEAIGCTNEVMDILGCKTVAELQEADVEKVLKVCAAKLGLRVLPERDGNLLPSDPYEAYINGTAKDLEILQGCNKDEMGYFICGFGLKPYTAWAADVYDVRCYLNRELVLLCEREHIRRL
;
A
#
# COMPACT_ATOMS: atom_id res chain seq x y z
N MET A 1 -1.81 -11.24 19.19
CA MET A 1 -1.84 -12.45 18.35
C MET A 1 -1.88 -13.76 19.15
N ARG A 2 -1.03 -14.04 20.14
CA ARG A 2 -1.13 -15.26 20.97
C ARG A 2 -2.46 -15.45 21.74
N HIS A 3 -3.16 -14.39 22.08
CA HIS A 3 -4.42 -14.46 22.82
C HIS A 3 -5.63 -14.83 21.94
N PHE A 4 -5.55 -14.60 20.62
CA PHE A 4 -6.63 -14.93 19.68
C PHE A 4 -6.60 -16.38 19.20
N LEU A 5 -5.43 -17.04 19.19
CA LEU A 5 -5.30 -18.40 18.66
C LEU A 5 -5.66 -19.53 19.64
N ASN A 6 -5.84 -19.21 20.93
CA ASN A 6 -6.06 -20.25 21.97
C ASN A 6 -7.51 -20.63 22.23
N HIS A 7 -8.50 -20.05 21.54
CA HIS A 7 -9.93 -20.31 21.84
C HIS A 7 -10.80 -20.71 20.63
N ALA A 8 -10.23 -21.10 19.49
CA ALA A 8 -11.01 -21.64 18.38
C ALA A 8 -10.75 -23.14 18.21
N PRO A 9 -11.79 -24.01 18.18
CA PRO A 9 -11.61 -25.42 17.86
C PRO A 9 -11.16 -25.55 16.40
N CYS A 10 -9.96 -26.08 16.18
CA CYS A 10 -9.42 -26.39 14.87
C CYS A 10 -10.16 -27.59 14.26
N ASN A 11 -11.24 -27.35 13.53
CA ASN A 11 -11.75 -28.26 12.52
C ASN A 11 -11.80 -27.51 11.19
N LEU A 12 -10.63 -27.33 10.56
CA LEU A 12 -10.48 -26.70 9.27
C LEU A 12 -10.41 -27.78 8.19
N THR A 13 -11.50 -27.98 7.47
CA THR A 13 -11.49 -28.63 6.16
C THR A 13 -11.20 -27.54 5.12
N TYR A 14 -9.96 -27.54 4.60
CA TYR A 14 -9.58 -26.65 3.49
C TYR A 14 -10.11 -27.22 2.17
N THR A 15 -10.84 -26.41 1.42
CA THR A 15 -11.02 -26.62 -0.02
C THR A 15 -10.00 -25.77 -0.78
N LYS A 16 -9.55 -26.25 -1.94
CA LYS A 16 -8.43 -25.69 -2.70
C LYS A 16 -8.62 -24.24 -3.19
N ASP A 17 -9.79 -23.66 -3.00
CA ASP A 17 -10.24 -22.41 -3.58
C ASP A 17 -10.56 -21.31 -2.53
N ASP A 18 -10.36 -21.58 -1.23
CA ASP A 18 -10.69 -20.65 -0.17
C ASP A 18 -9.47 -19.82 0.23
N HIS A 19 -9.48 -18.56 -0.12
CA HIS A 19 -8.45 -17.58 0.26
C HIS A 19 -8.45 -17.34 1.79
N ILE A 20 -7.28 -17.21 2.38
CA ILE A 20 -7.05 -16.99 3.82
C ILE A 20 -7.79 -15.76 4.35
N TRP A 21 -7.92 -14.71 3.54
CA TRP A 21 -8.67 -13.50 3.85
C TRP A 21 -10.16 -13.73 4.08
N ILE A 22 -10.72 -14.67 3.33
CA ILE A 22 -12.10 -15.12 3.46
C ILE A 22 -12.32 -15.77 4.82
N ASP A 23 -11.39 -16.60 5.25
CA ASP A 23 -11.45 -17.30 6.53
C ASP A 23 -11.31 -16.33 7.72
N PHE A 24 -10.50 -15.29 7.59
CA PHE A 24 -10.39 -14.23 8.57
C PHE A 24 -11.68 -13.40 8.67
N ALA A 25 -12.26 -12.98 7.56
CA ALA A 25 -13.52 -12.26 7.54
C ALA A 25 -14.67 -13.09 8.10
N LEU A 26 -14.72 -14.41 7.82
CA LEU A 26 -15.68 -15.35 8.41
C LEU A 26 -15.51 -15.49 9.93
N ARG A 27 -14.28 -15.42 10.44
CA ARG A 27 -14.00 -15.50 11.88
C ARG A 27 -14.36 -14.23 12.63
N THR A 28 -14.16 -13.07 11.99
CA THR A 28 -14.54 -11.78 12.58
C THR A 28 -16.04 -11.51 12.51
N MET A 29 -16.76 -12.22 11.64
CA MET A 29 -18.21 -12.14 11.46
C MET A 29 -18.85 -13.53 11.56
N PRO A 30 -18.85 -14.17 12.74
CA PRO A 30 -19.38 -15.51 12.90
C PRO A 30 -20.86 -15.59 12.50
N GLY A 31 -21.20 -16.57 11.66
CA GLY A 31 -22.56 -16.78 11.16
C GLY A 31 -22.89 -16.06 9.85
N GLN A 32 -21.95 -15.31 9.26
CA GLN A 32 -22.13 -14.67 7.96
C GLN A 32 -21.66 -15.59 6.82
N SER A 33 -22.39 -15.55 5.70
CA SER A 33 -21.95 -16.21 4.46
C SER A 33 -20.96 -15.33 3.71
N MET A 34 -20.14 -15.93 2.83
CA MET A 34 -19.27 -15.19 1.90
C MET A 34 -20.00 -14.11 1.14
N ARG A 35 -21.22 -14.41 0.66
CA ARG A 35 -22.05 -13.43 -0.05
C ARG A 35 -22.37 -12.22 0.84
N SER A 36 -22.64 -12.45 2.13
CA SER A 36 -22.94 -11.36 3.09
C SER A 36 -21.71 -10.52 3.37
N ILE A 37 -20.52 -11.14 3.45
CA ILE A 37 -19.26 -10.42 3.66
C ILE A 37 -18.92 -9.55 2.45
N LYS A 38 -19.00 -10.10 1.24
CA LYS A 38 -18.82 -9.32 0.01
C LYS A 38 -19.79 -8.16 -0.09
N GLN A 39 -21.06 -8.40 0.21
CA GLN A 39 -22.08 -7.36 0.22
C GLN A 39 -21.79 -6.28 1.27
N PHE A 40 -21.27 -6.66 2.44
CA PHE A 40 -20.86 -5.72 3.48
C PHE A 40 -19.65 -4.88 3.04
N LEU A 41 -18.64 -5.50 2.45
CA LEU A 41 -17.45 -4.79 1.95
C LEU A 41 -17.81 -3.87 0.78
N ARG A 42 -18.64 -4.33 -0.15
CA ARG A 42 -19.16 -3.49 -1.23
C ARG A 42 -20.04 -2.33 -0.74
N ALA A 43 -20.74 -2.50 0.37
CA ALA A 43 -21.52 -1.42 0.98
C ALA A 43 -20.66 -0.33 1.65
N LYS A 44 -19.38 -0.61 1.91
CA LYS A 44 -18.40 0.41 2.38
C LYS A 44 -17.85 1.26 1.23
N TYR A 45 -17.90 0.72 0.01
CA TYR A 45 -17.54 1.47 -1.18
C TYR A 45 -18.69 2.40 -1.60
N GLY A 46 -18.33 3.58 -2.00
CA GLY A 46 -19.24 4.55 -2.58
C GLY A 46 -18.44 5.57 -3.38
N GLU A 47 -19.10 6.28 -4.25
CA GLU A 47 -18.51 7.41 -4.96
C GLU A 47 -18.74 8.68 -4.15
N ASN A 48 -17.65 9.34 -3.78
CA ASN A 48 -17.70 10.63 -3.15
C ASN A 48 -17.98 11.70 -4.21
N GLY A 49 -19.05 12.45 -4.03
CA GLY A 49 -19.48 13.49 -4.96
C GLY A 49 -19.06 14.89 -4.52
N GLN A 50 -19.12 15.83 -5.45
CA GLN A 50 -19.05 17.25 -5.12
C GLN A 50 -20.38 17.69 -4.47
N ILE A 51 -20.27 18.38 -3.34
CA ILE A 51 -21.42 18.98 -2.64
C ILE A 51 -21.65 20.36 -3.23
N THR A 52 -22.77 20.54 -3.91
CA THR A 52 -23.10 21.79 -4.63
C THR A 52 -24.11 22.67 -3.90
N ASP A 53 -24.60 22.19 -2.77
CA ASP A 53 -25.48 22.93 -1.87
C ASP A 53 -24.86 23.08 -0.47
N ASP A 54 -25.47 23.89 0.39
CA ASP A 54 -24.99 24.10 1.74
C ASP A 54 -25.49 23.03 2.75
N ASN A 55 -26.02 21.92 2.27
CA ASN A 55 -26.62 20.87 3.09
C ASN A 55 -25.58 19.81 3.53
N TYR A 56 -24.60 20.23 4.31
CA TYR A 56 -23.63 19.34 4.93
C TYR A 56 -23.26 19.84 6.33
N ASP A 57 -22.72 18.97 7.17
CA ASP A 57 -22.23 19.33 8.51
C ASP A 57 -20.91 20.10 8.40
N LYS A 58 -20.99 21.42 8.57
CA LYS A 58 -19.82 22.32 8.46
C LYS A 58 -18.77 22.06 9.56
N SER A 59 -19.15 21.44 10.69
CA SER A 59 -18.22 21.06 11.75
C SER A 59 -17.32 19.87 11.38
N LEU A 60 -17.72 19.09 10.35
CA LEU A 60 -16.98 17.96 9.80
C LEU A 60 -16.27 18.32 8.50
N ALA A 61 -16.28 19.58 8.06
CA ALA A 61 -15.63 20.03 6.84
C ALA A 61 -14.21 20.52 7.15
N VAL A 62 -13.23 20.01 6.41
CA VAL A 62 -11.82 20.39 6.52
C VAL A 62 -11.34 20.96 5.20
N LYS A 63 -10.84 22.20 5.22
CA LYS A 63 -10.26 22.87 4.05
C LYS A 63 -8.83 22.40 3.83
N CYS A 64 -8.59 21.79 2.70
CA CYS A 64 -7.30 21.40 2.16
C CYS A 64 -6.94 22.24 0.93
N ILE A 65 -5.75 22.06 0.38
CA ILE A 65 -5.31 22.76 -0.84
C ILE A 65 -6.23 22.40 -2.01
N ASN A 66 -6.52 21.12 -2.22
CA ASN A 66 -7.28 20.60 -3.36
C ASN A 66 -8.78 20.43 -3.08
N GLY A 67 -9.34 21.18 -2.14
CA GLY A 67 -10.78 21.18 -1.85
C GLY A 67 -11.11 21.22 -0.36
N THR A 68 -12.38 21.26 -0.06
CA THR A 68 -12.91 21.07 1.30
C THR A 68 -13.54 19.70 1.39
N PHE A 69 -13.08 18.86 2.31
CA PHE A 69 -13.55 17.49 2.46
C PHE A 69 -14.45 17.37 3.70
N VAL A 70 -15.63 16.80 3.52
CA VAL A 70 -16.61 16.59 4.58
C VAL A 70 -16.59 15.15 5.05
N GLY A 71 -16.20 14.92 6.30
CA GLY A 71 -16.11 13.60 6.90
C GLY A 71 -17.41 13.07 7.47
N ARG A 72 -17.34 11.87 8.06
CA ARG A 72 -18.43 11.26 8.83
C ARG A 72 -17.97 10.97 10.25
N LYS A 73 -18.83 11.29 11.21
CA LYS A 73 -18.63 10.98 12.62
C LYS A 73 -19.39 9.73 13.01
N THR A 74 -18.71 8.81 13.69
CA THR A 74 -19.29 7.61 14.27
C THR A 74 -18.57 7.28 15.56
N ASP A 75 -19.29 7.11 16.64
CA ASP A 75 -18.81 6.60 17.93
C ASP A 75 -17.51 7.29 18.43
N GLY A 76 -17.50 8.64 18.38
CA GLY A 76 -16.39 9.48 18.85
C GLY A 76 -15.19 9.58 17.90
N VAL A 77 -15.27 9.00 16.70
CA VAL A 77 -14.24 9.10 15.64
C VAL A 77 -14.82 9.81 14.43
N ILE A 78 -14.05 10.72 13.85
CA ILE A 78 -14.33 11.35 12.57
C ILE A 78 -13.43 10.69 11.52
N ALA A 79 -14.06 10.17 10.45
CA ALA A 79 -13.36 9.57 9.33
C ALA A 79 -13.59 10.37 8.05
N TYR A 80 -12.52 10.60 7.31
CA TYR A 80 -12.51 11.18 5.97
C TYR A 80 -11.95 10.13 5.03
N LYS A 81 -12.74 9.67 4.07
CA LYS A 81 -12.42 8.50 3.24
C LYS A 81 -12.45 8.84 1.76
N GLY A 82 -11.49 8.29 1.01
CA GLY A 82 -11.42 8.45 -0.44
C GLY A 82 -11.02 9.85 -0.89
N ILE A 83 -10.18 10.55 -0.14
CA ILE A 83 -9.63 11.85 -0.53
C ILE A 83 -8.60 11.66 -1.64
N PRO A 84 -8.75 12.24 -2.84
CA PRO A 84 -7.73 12.18 -3.88
C PRO A 84 -6.51 13.02 -3.49
N PHE A 85 -5.31 12.44 -3.62
CA PHE A 85 -4.05 13.15 -3.35
C PHE A 85 -3.30 13.55 -4.63
N VAL A 86 -3.92 13.38 -5.79
CA VAL A 86 -3.38 13.73 -7.12
C VAL A 86 -4.29 14.70 -7.85
N GLY A 87 -3.72 15.46 -8.79
CA GLY A 87 -4.48 16.38 -9.65
C GLY A 87 -5.26 15.69 -10.76
N ALA A 88 -4.81 14.50 -11.16
CA ALA A 88 -5.52 13.64 -12.11
C ALA A 88 -5.21 12.17 -11.79
N GLN A 89 -6.24 11.34 -11.86
CA GLN A 89 -6.10 9.90 -11.66
C GLN A 89 -5.38 9.24 -12.85
N PRO A 90 -4.59 8.17 -12.63
CA PRO A 90 -3.77 7.52 -13.67
C PRO A 90 -4.59 6.65 -14.63
N VAL A 91 -5.58 7.23 -15.27
CA VAL A 91 -6.51 6.56 -16.18
C VAL A 91 -6.20 6.94 -17.64
N GLY A 92 -6.40 6.01 -18.57
CA GLY A 92 -6.21 6.26 -19.99
C GLY A 92 -4.77 6.67 -20.32
N ASP A 93 -4.56 7.85 -20.92
CA ASP A 93 -3.23 8.33 -21.32
C ASP A 93 -2.27 8.56 -20.14
N LEU A 94 -2.78 8.63 -18.92
CA LEU A 94 -2.00 8.75 -17.70
C LEU A 94 -1.61 7.41 -17.09
N ARG A 95 -2.10 6.30 -17.63
CA ARG A 95 -1.65 4.97 -17.23
C ARG A 95 -0.14 4.87 -17.45
N TRP A 96 0.58 4.33 -16.47
CA TRP A 96 2.05 4.24 -16.43
C TRP A 96 2.80 5.57 -16.46
N LYS A 97 2.12 6.70 -16.20
CA LYS A 97 2.75 7.99 -15.95
C LYS A 97 2.95 8.26 -14.46
N ALA A 98 3.91 9.12 -14.13
CA ALA A 98 4.07 9.62 -12.77
C ALA A 98 2.79 10.29 -12.26
N PRO A 99 2.51 10.26 -10.94
CA PRO A 99 1.34 10.93 -10.38
C PRO A 99 1.40 12.44 -10.67
N VAL A 100 0.24 13.00 -11.01
CA VAL A 100 0.11 14.43 -11.35
C VAL A 100 -0.09 15.24 -10.08
N ASP A 101 0.69 16.31 -9.91
CA ASP A 101 0.52 17.23 -8.79
C ASP A 101 -0.90 17.82 -8.75
N TYR A 102 -1.47 17.91 -7.56
CA TYR A 102 -2.76 18.55 -7.34
C TYR A 102 -2.62 20.08 -7.30
N THR A 103 -3.70 20.75 -7.59
CA THR A 103 -3.78 22.22 -7.59
C THR A 103 -4.85 22.70 -6.61
N ALA A 104 -4.78 23.97 -6.26
CA ALA A 104 -5.80 24.58 -5.39
C ALA A 104 -7.21 24.47 -5.99
N ASP A 105 -8.15 24.07 -5.15
CA ASP A 105 -9.57 23.96 -5.48
C ASP A 105 -10.42 24.50 -4.31
N ASP A 106 -11.50 25.21 -4.60
CA ASP A 106 -12.45 25.72 -3.63
C ASP A 106 -13.72 24.88 -3.53
N GLY A 107 -13.81 23.77 -4.26
CA GLY A 107 -14.94 22.83 -4.22
C GLY A 107 -15.11 22.20 -2.83
N VAL A 108 -16.34 21.77 -2.54
CA VAL A 108 -16.67 20.99 -1.36
C VAL A 108 -17.02 19.57 -1.80
N TYR A 109 -16.43 18.57 -1.15
CA TYR A 109 -16.52 17.17 -1.55
C TYR A 109 -16.89 16.28 -0.38
N GLU A 110 -17.67 15.26 -0.66
CA GLU A 110 -17.86 14.16 0.27
C GLU A 110 -16.52 13.42 0.49
N ALA A 111 -16.27 13.04 1.73
CA ALA A 111 -15.20 12.10 2.10
C ALA A 111 -15.81 10.98 2.96
N TYR A 112 -16.84 10.34 2.43
CA TYR A 112 -17.71 9.41 3.15
C TYR A 112 -17.37 7.96 2.92
N TYR A 113 -16.86 7.62 1.74
CA TYR A 113 -16.66 6.25 1.30
C TYR A 113 -15.20 6.02 0.93
N ILE A 114 -14.72 4.83 1.23
CA ILE A 114 -13.44 4.36 0.71
C ILE A 114 -13.56 4.28 -0.82
N ALA A 115 -12.59 4.84 -1.51
CA ALA A 115 -12.55 4.81 -2.98
C ALA A 115 -12.06 3.44 -3.50
N LYS A 116 -11.87 3.34 -4.82
CA LYS A 116 -11.41 2.10 -5.45
C LYS A 116 -9.99 1.75 -5.01
N SER A 117 -9.75 0.48 -4.82
CA SER A 117 -8.40 -0.08 -4.72
C SER A 117 -7.73 -0.16 -6.10
N PRO A 118 -6.40 -0.24 -6.17
CA PRO A 118 -5.71 -0.34 -7.44
C PRO A 118 -6.11 -1.58 -8.23
N ARG A 119 -6.04 -1.48 -9.55
CA ARG A 119 -6.24 -2.64 -10.45
C ARG A 119 -5.19 -3.70 -10.14
N GLN A 120 -5.67 -4.89 -9.84
CA GLN A 120 -4.87 -6.03 -9.42
C GLN A 120 -5.58 -7.32 -9.78
N HIS A 121 -4.84 -8.42 -9.82
CA HIS A 121 -5.47 -9.71 -9.92
C HIS A 121 -5.61 -10.32 -8.53
N GLU A 122 -6.78 -10.41 -8.00
CA GLU A 122 -7.06 -11.13 -6.76
C GLU A 122 -7.54 -12.54 -7.00
N THR A 123 -8.43 -12.67 -7.95
CA THR A 123 -8.98 -13.96 -8.40
C THR A 123 -9.32 -13.85 -9.86
N LEU A 124 -9.35 -14.99 -10.55
CA LEU A 124 -9.76 -15.08 -11.95
C LEU A 124 -11.24 -14.74 -12.20
N ASP A 125 -11.98 -14.41 -11.17
CA ASP A 125 -13.41 -14.12 -11.19
C ASP A 125 -13.68 -12.76 -10.55
N GLU A 126 -14.11 -11.76 -11.36
CA GLU A 126 -14.48 -10.43 -10.86
C GLU A 126 -15.60 -10.46 -9.83
N GLU A 127 -16.52 -11.46 -9.91
CA GLU A 127 -17.55 -11.65 -8.89
C GLU A 127 -16.96 -12.14 -7.56
N ALA A 128 -15.75 -12.69 -7.59
CA ALA A 128 -15.04 -13.17 -6.42
C ALA A 128 -14.19 -12.11 -5.73
N SER A 129 -13.82 -11.01 -6.40
CA SER A 129 -13.04 -9.93 -5.79
C SER A 129 -13.74 -9.33 -4.58
N LEU A 130 -13.01 -9.19 -3.49
CA LEU A 130 -13.49 -8.50 -2.28
C LEU A 130 -13.49 -6.98 -2.47
N TYR A 131 -12.64 -6.46 -3.35
CA TYR A 131 -12.42 -5.04 -3.54
C TYR A 131 -13.09 -4.53 -4.80
N VAL A 132 -13.60 -3.31 -4.74
CA VAL A 132 -13.94 -2.55 -5.94
C VAL A 132 -12.67 -1.93 -6.46
N GLN A 133 -12.25 -2.32 -7.65
CA GLN A 133 -10.96 -1.95 -8.23
C GLN A 133 -11.12 -0.93 -9.36
N GLY A 134 -10.10 -0.10 -9.55
CA GLY A 134 -10.01 0.83 -10.66
C GLY A 134 -8.60 1.35 -10.85
N GLU A 135 -8.35 2.00 -11.99
CA GLU A 135 -7.12 2.77 -12.19
C GLU A 135 -7.20 4.13 -11.48
N ASP A 136 -8.41 4.63 -11.24
CA ASP A 136 -8.74 5.82 -10.46
C ASP A 136 -8.66 5.54 -8.94
N CYS A 137 -7.49 5.08 -8.49
CA CYS A 137 -7.27 4.56 -7.13
C CYS A 137 -6.41 5.45 -6.23
N LEU A 138 -5.80 6.52 -6.73
CA LEU A 138 -4.88 7.32 -5.95
C LEU A 138 -5.63 8.24 -4.97
N ASN A 139 -5.94 7.66 -3.81
CA ASN A 139 -6.69 8.28 -2.72
C ASN A 139 -6.15 7.86 -1.37
N LEU A 140 -6.56 8.57 -0.32
CA LEU A 140 -6.20 8.28 1.06
C LEU A 140 -7.41 8.40 1.98
N ASN A 141 -7.27 7.87 3.19
CA ASN A 141 -8.25 7.96 4.24
C ASN A 141 -7.60 8.50 5.52
N ILE A 142 -8.36 9.25 6.33
CA ILE A 142 -7.89 9.84 7.59
C ILE A 142 -8.91 9.54 8.68
N TRP A 143 -8.44 9.15 9.87
CA TRP A 143 -9.23 8.98 11.08
C TRP A 143 -8.64 9.81 12.20
N LYS A 144 -9.51 10.52 12.93
CA LYS A 144 -9.16 11.30 14.12
C LYS A 144 -10.23 11.17 15.19
N ALA A 145 -9.85 11.32 16.44
CA ALA A 145 -10.84 11.45 17.52
C ALA A 145 -11.61 12.76 17.39
N GLU A 146 -12.90 12.75 17.78
CA GLU A 146 -13.73 13.96 17.81
C GLU A 146 -13.18 15.02 18.78
N ASP A 147 -12.83 14.60 19.97
CA ASP A 147 -12.37 15.46 21.07
C ASP A 147 -10.83 15.40 21.22
N ALA A 148 -10.10 15.64 20.13
CA ALA A 148 -8.64 15.55 20.13
C ALA A 148 -7.91 16.71 20.87
N GLY A 149 -8.64 17.72 21.37
CA GLY A 149 -8.06 18.94 21.98
C GLY A 149 -7.38 19.84 20.93
N ASP A 150 -6.74 20.93 21.41
CA ASP A 150 -6.16 21.97 20.55
C ASP A 150 -4.70 21.69 20.16
N GLU A 151 -4.05 20.70 20.77
CA GLU A 151 -2.66 20.36 20.45
C GLU A 151 -2.57 19.53 19.17
N LYS A 152 -1.58 19.85 18.32
CA LYS A 152 -1.29 19.05 17.12
C LYS A 152 -0.93 17.62 17.52
N LYS A 153 -1.49 16.65 16.80
CA LYS A 153 -1.34 15.22 17.10
C LYS A 153 -0.30 14.56 16.22
N PRO A 154 0.47 13.59 16.73
CA PRO A 154 1.28 12.72 15.89
C PRO A 154 0.42 12.02 14.86
N VAL A 155 1.00 11.80 13.69
CA VAL A 155 0.34 11.19 12.54
C VAL A 155 1.00 9.86 12.23
N MET A 156 0.20 8.81 12.06
CA MET A 156 0.64 7.50 11.61
C MET A 156 0.08 7.22 10.22
N VAL A 157 0.95 6.96 9.24
CA VAL A 157 0.55 6.71 7.85
C VAL A 157 0.76 5.25 7.51
N TRP A 158 -0.35 4.52 7.31
CA TRP A 158 -0.34 3.11 6.93
C TRP A 158 -0.09 2.94 5.44
N ILE A 159 0.87 2.07 5.10
CA ILE A 159 1.13 1.58 3.75
C ILE A 159 0.87 0.09 3.74
N HIS A 160 -0.11 -0.36 2.96
CA HIS A 160 -0.53 -1.75 2.94
C HIS A 160 0.50 -2.68 2.29
N GLY A 161 0.46 -3.95 2.70
CA GLY A 161 1.22 -5.03 2.08
C GLY A 161 0.50 -5.63 0.86
N GLY A 162 0.90 -6.84 0.49
CA GLY A 162 0.35 -7.58 -0.64
C GLY A 162 1.36 -7.80 -1.77
N ALA A 163 2.64 -8.00 -1.41
CA ALA A 163 3.73 -8.35 -2.32
C ALA A 163 3.97 -7.34 -3.47
N PHE A 164 3.55 -6.09 -3.32
CA PHE A 164 3.49 -5.07 -4.37
C PHE A 164 2.56 -5.42 -5.54
N GLU A 165 1.81 -6.49 -5.47
CA GLU A 165 0.90 -6.96 -6.51
C GLU A 165 -0.57 -6.83 -6.15
N LEU A 166 -0.88 -6.84 -4.85
CA LEU A 166 -2.23 -6.91 -4.29
C LEU A 166 -2.40 -5.92 -3.15
N GLY A 167 -3.63 -5.85 -2.65
CA GLY A 167 -3.96 -5.09 -1.44
C GLY A 167 -4.75 -3.83 -1.72
N GLY A 168 -5.13 -3.16 -0.64
CA GLY A 168 -5.88 -1.91 -0.70
C GLY A 168 -6.38 -1.48 0.68
N THR A 169 -6.63 -0.20 0.86
CA THR A 169 -7.05 0.40 2.12
C THR A 169 -8.45 -0.01 2.55
N ILE A 170 -9.23 -0.61 1.65
CA ILE A 170 -10.57 -1.15 1.94
C ILE A 170 -10.52 -2.42 2.80
N ASP A 171 -9.37 -3.07 2.92
CA ASP A 171 -9.23 -4.26 3.74
C ASP A 171 -9.67 -3.97 5.19
N PRO A 172 -10.59 -4.78 5.76
CA PRO A 172 -11.08 -4.56 7.13
C PRO A 172 -10.00 -4.56 8.20
N LEU A 173 -8.84 -5.17 7.93
CA LEU A 173 -7.68 -5.15 8.83
C LEU A 173 -7.08 -3.76 8.99
N TYR A 174 -7.31 -2.88 8.00
CA TYR A 174 -6.72 -1.54 7.95
C TYR A 174 -7.72 -0.44 8.34
N GLU A 175 -8.93 -0.82 8.79
CA GLU A 175 -9.92 0.14 9.32
C GLU A 175 -9.44 0.70 10.66
N ALA A 176 -8.98 1.94 10.68
CA ALA A 176 -8.35 2.55 11.86
C ALA A 176 -9.35 3.08 12.91
N HIS A 177 -10.66 2.93 12.73
CA HIS A 177 -11.67 3.46 13.65
C HIS A 177 -11.43 3.05 15.10
N ASN A 178 -11.29 1.75 15.36
CA ASN A 178 -11.10 1.25 16.73
C ASN A 178 -9.72 1.63 17.28
N PHE A 179 -8.69 1.68 16.43
CA PHE A 179 -7.36 2.10 16.84
C PHE A 179 -7.37 3.55 17.33
N VAL A 180 -7.97 4.47 16.57
CA VAL A 180 -8.07 5.90 16.93
C VAL A 180 -8.97 6.10 18.15
N LYS A 181 -10.05 5.33 18.27
CA LYS A 181 -10.94 5.38 19.44
C LYS A 181 -10.21 5.05 20.74
N GLU A 182 -9.35 4.03 20.72
CA GLU A 182 -8.53 3.63 21.88
C GLU A 182 -7.28 4.51 22.06
N ASN A 183 -6.86 5.24 21.02
CA ASN A 183 -5.70 6.12 21.02
C ASN A 183 -6.08 7.51 20.48
N PRO A 184 -6.86 8.31 21.23
CA PRO A 184 -7.41 9.58 20.75
C PRO A 184 -6.36 10.66 20.49
N ASP A 185 -5.13 10.44 20.94
CA ASP A 185 -3.99 11.35 20.77
C ASP A 185 -3.21 11.11 19.46
N VAL A 186 -3.71 10.25 18.56
CA VAL A 186 -3.06 9.94 17.28
C VAL A 186 -4.05 10.12 16.14
N ILE A 187 -3.57 10.69 15.03
CA ILE A 187 -4.27 10.67 13.74
C ILE A 187 -3.71 9.54 12.92
N VAL A 188 -4.56 8.74 12.30
CA VAL A 188 -4.16 7.67 11.38
C VAL A 188 -4.57 8.06 9.97
N ALA A 189 -3.66 7.92 9.03
CA ALA A 189 -3.95 7.95 7.60
C ALA A 189 -3.63 6.58 6.97
N SER A 190 -4.34 6.21 5.92
CA SER A 190 -3.98 5.08 5.06
C SER A 190 -3.98 5.52 3.61
N ILE A 191 -3.02 5.06 2.83
CA ILE A 191 -2.82 5.50 1.45
C ILE A 191 -2.92 4.34 0.47
N GLU A 192 -3.58 4.58 -0.68
CA GLU A 192 -3.52 3.69 -1.83
C GLU A 192 -2.31 4.02 -2.70
N TYR A 193 -1.81 3.02 -3.41
CA TYR A 193 -0.76 3.17 -4.41
C TYR A 193 -0.92 2.12 -5.50
N ARG A 194 -0.47 2.39 -6.70
CA ARG A 194 -0.53 1.41 -7.80
C ARG A 194 0.33 0.20 -7.49
N VAL A 195 -0.22 -0.97 -7.76
CA VAL A 195 0.42 -2.27 -7.54
C VAL A 195 0.59 -3.04 -8.85
N GLY A 196 1.34 -4.13 -8.78
CA GLY A 196 1.57 -5.01 -9.92
C GLY A 196 2.15 -4.25 -11.11
N VAL A 197 1.77 -4.66 -12.29
CA VAL A 197 2.27 -4.06 -13.52
C VAL A 197 1.82 -2.62 -13.77
N PHE A 198 0.84 -2.13 -13.03
CA PHE A 198 0.44 -0.71 -13.10
C PHE A 198 1.29 0.18 -12.19
N GLY A 199 1.95 -0.40 -11.19
CA GLY A 199 2.82 0.30 -10.25
C GLY A 199 4.31 0.08 -10.48
N PHE A 200 4.69 -1.04 -11.09
CA PHE A 200 6.08 -1.50 -11.12
C PHE A 200 6.42 -2.23 -12.42
N PHE A 201 6.32 -1.56 -13.57
CA PHE A 201 6.53 -2.20 -14.87
C PHE A 201 7.54 -1.43 -15.72
N HIS A 202 8.71 -2.03 -16.02
CA HIS A 202 9.75 -1.36 -16.77
C HIS A 202 9.37 -1.23 -18.25
N LEU A 203 9.11 -0.01 -18.73
CA LEU A 203 8.64 0.26 -20.08
C LEU A 203 9.65 1.03 -20.93
N SER A 204 10.62 1.73 -20.33
CA SER A 204 11.50 2.69 -21.01
C SER A 204 12.36 2.08 -22.10
N HIS A 205 12.65 0.75 -22.07
CA HIS A 205 13.43 0.03 -23.08
C HIS A 205 12.62 -0.35 -24.33
N LEU A 206 11.29 -0.29 -24.26
CA LEU A 206 10.43 -0.61 -25.40
C LEU A 206 10.40 0.52 -26.43
N PRO A 207 10.05 0.24 -27.71
CA PRO A 207 9.77 1.30 -28.67
C PRO A 207 8.71 2.27 -28.16
N TYR A 208 9.03 3.56 -28.19
CA TYR A 208 8.23 4.67 -27.62
C TYR A 208 8.10 4.62 -26.08
N GLY A 209 8.97 3.85 -25.41
CA GLY A 209 9.00 3.74 -23.95
C GLY A 209 9.65 4.93 -23.25
N GLN A 210 10.38 5.81 -23.96
CA GLN A 210 11.02 7.00 -23.40
C GLN A 210 10.04 7.98 -22.75
N ASP A 211 8.73 7.89 -23.06
CA ASP A 211 7.68 8.69 -22.46
C ASP A 211 7.18 8.12 -21.12
N TYR A 212 7.77 7.00 -20.67
CA TYR A 212 7.42 6.27 -19.44
C TYR A 212 8.67 5.99 -18.58
N PRO A 213 9.48 7.03 -18.25
CA PRO A 213 10.77 6.85 -17.60
C PRO A 213 10.68 6.30 -16.17
N ASP A 214 9.54 6.49 -15.51
CA ASP A 214 9.32 6.15 -14.09
C ASP A 214 8.43 4.92 -13.89
N ALA A 215 7.97 4.29 -14.98
CA ALA A 215 6.96 3.23 -14.93
C ALA A 215 7.33 2.03 -14.03
N GLN A 216 8.62 1.80 -13.83
CA GLN A 216 9.15 0.73 -12.98
C GLN A 216 8.98 0.98 -11.46
N ASN A 217 8.68 2.23 -11.03
CA ASN A 217 8.62 2.60 -9.61
C ASN A 217 7.42 3.51 -9.27
N LEU A 218 6.36 3.49 -10.08
CA LEU A 218 5.20 4.37 -9.88
C LEU A 218 4.52 4.19 -8.54
N GLY A 219 4.45 2.96 -8.02
CA GLY A 219 3.85 2.72 -6.71
C GLY A 219 4.60 3.45 -5.59
N LEU A 220 5.92 3.60 -5.68
CA LEU A 220 6.70 4.42 -4.73
C LEU A 220 6.48 5.92 -4.95
N LEU A 221 6.37 6.37 -6.20
CA LEU A 221 6.05 7.77 -6.52
C LEU A 221 4.64 8.15 -6.06
N ASP A 222 3.67 7.23 -6.14
CA ASP A 222 2.32 7.41 -5.60
C ASP A 222 2.36 7.59 -4.08
N GLN A 223 3.16 6.77 -3.38
CA GLN A 223 3.36 6.88 -1.93
C GLN A 223 4.03 8.21 -1.57
N MET A 224 5.04 8.65 -2.31
CA MET A 224 5.69 9.96 -2.13
C MET A 224 4.69 11.10 -2.32
N MET A 225 3.84 11.03 -3.34
CA MET A 225 2.79 12.04 -3.59
C MET A 225 1.76 12.09 -2.46
N ALA A 226 1.35 10.94 -1.94
CA ALA A 226 0.44 10.86 -0.80
C ALA A 226 1.08 11.45 0.47
N LEU A 227 2.35 11.17 0.72
CA LEU A 227 3.10 11.74 1.85
C LEU A 227 3.27 13.25 1.72
N LYS A 228 3.55 13.76 0.52
CA LYS A 228 3.56 15.20 0.22
C LYS A 228 2.20 15.82 0.55
N TRP A 229 1.10 15.20 0.08
CA TRP A 229 -0.25 15.68 0.37
C TRP A 229 -0.54 15.72 1.87
N ILE A 230 -0.16 14.68 2.61
CA ILE A 230 -0.30 14.61 4.07
C ILE A 230 0.51 15.75 4.72
N HIS A 231 1.75 15.94 4.35
CA HIS A 231 2.61 16.99 4.87
C HIS A 231 1.98 18.39 4.70
N GLU A 232 1.41 18.66 3.54
CA GLU A 232 0.85 19.97 3.19
C GLU A 232 -0.57 20.21 3.75
N ASN A 233 -1.31 19.17 4.14
CA ASN A 233 -2.73 19.31 4.51
C ASN A 233 -3.09 18.78 5.90
N ILE A 234 -2.27 17.93 6.53
CA ILE A 234 -2.67 17.22 7.77
C ILE A 234 -2.87 18.13 8.97
N GLU A 235 -2.27 19.33 8.93
CA GLU A 235 -2.47 20.33 9.97
C GLU A 235 -3.94 20.79 10.07
N ALA A 236 -4.64 20.84 8.93
CA ALA A 236 -6.07 21.17 8.88
C ALA A 236 -6.94 20.12 9.61
N PHE A 237 -6.46 18.89 9.74
CA PHE A 237 -7.11 17.81 10.50
C PHE A 237 -6.68 17.79 12.00
N GLY A 238 -5.76 18.67 12.40
CA GLY A 238 -5.18 18.73 13.75
C GLY A 238 -3.91 17.87 13.89
N GLY A 239 -3.31 17.39 12.79
CA GLY A 239 -2.06 16.64 12.80
C GLY A 239 -0.82 17.54 12.80
N ASP A 240 0.30 16.98 13.24
CA ASP A 240 1.61 17.61 13.20
C ASP A 240 2.42 17.08 12.01
N PRO A 241 2.62 17.86 10.93
CA PRO A 241 3.44 17.44 9.79
C PRO A 241 4.93 17.20 10.15
N GLY A 242 5.41 17.73 11.27
CA GLY A 242 6.73 17.48 11.83
C GLY A 242 6.81 16.23 12.72
N ASN A 243 5.71 15.49 12.89
CA ASN A 243 5.64 14.30 13.75
C ASN A 243 4.90 13.16 13.04
N VAL A 244 5.43 12.74 11.89
CA VAL A 244 4.84 11.71 11.03
C VAL A 244 5.63 10.42 11.15
N THR A 245 4.92 9.32 11.41
CA THR A 245 5.46 7.95 11.39
C THR A 245 4.83 7.19 10.22
N ILE A 246 5.64 6.76 9.26
CA ILE A 246 5.19 5.82 8.22
C ILE A 246 5.34 4.39 8.73
N TRP A 247 4.34 3.55 8.49
CA TRP A 247 4.36 2.17 8.95
C TRP A 247 3.69 1.23 7.96
N GLY A 248 4.16 -0.01 7.92
CA GLY A 248 3.63 -1.00 7.00
C GLY A 248 4.07 -2.41 7.34
N GLU A 249 3.38 -3.37 6.76
CA GLU A 249 3.68 -4.80 6.90
C GLU A 249 3.98 -5.41 5.53
N SER A 250 4.88 -6.41 5.49
CA SER A 250 5.23 -7.14 4.26
C SER A 250 5.74 -6.19 3.16
N ALA A 251 5.10 -6.11 2.00
CA ALA A 251 5.44 -5.15 0.95
C ALA A 251 5.30 -3.68 1.42
N GLY A 252 4.37 -3.38 2.33
CA GLY A 252 4.28 -2.09 2.99
C GLY A 252 5.51 -1.79 3.85
N ALA A 253 6.05 -2.80 4.56
CA ALA A 253 7.32 -2.67 5.26
C ALA A 253 8.50 -2.52 4.29
N GLY A 254 8.47 -3.21 3.15
CA GLY A 254 9.39 -2.97 2.04
C GLY A 254 9.33 -1.51 1.59
N SER A 255 8.13 -0.98 1.37
CA SER A 255 7.91 0.43 1.00
C SER A 255 8.51 1.39 2.04
N VAL A 256 8.13 1.26 3.33
CA VAL A 256 8.62 2.20 4.36
C VAL A 256 10.13 2.09 4.62
N THR A 257 10.77 1.00 4.17
CA THR A 257 12.23 0.89 4.18
C THR A 257 12.90 1.34 2.86
N LEU A 258 12.16 1.48 1.77
CA LEU A 258 12.67 2.03 0.51
C LEU A 258 12.48 3.55 0.41
N LEU A 259 11.35 4.07 0.92
CA LEU A 259 11.05 5.50 0.92
C LEU A 259 12.18 6.37 1.51
N PRO A 260 12.85 6.00 2.64
CA PRO A 260 13.99 6.76 3.16
C PRO A 260 15.18 6.89 2.21
N LEU A 261 15.25 6.07 1.17
CA LEU A 261 16.33 6.08 0.19
C LEU A 261 16.04 7.01 -1.01
N ILE A 262 14.82 7.54 -1.09
CA ILE A 262 14.39 8.46 -2.14
C ILE A 262 14.77 9.89 -1.72
N GLU A 263 15.42 10.62 -2.61
CA GLU A 263 15.82 12.00 -2.37
C GLU A 263 14.62 12.89 -2.00
N GLY A 264 14.77 13.72 -0.96
CA GLY A 264 13.71 14.61 -0.46
C GLY A 264 12.63 13.95 0.42
N SER A 265 12.60 12.64 0.55
CA SER A 265 11.54 11.92 1.29
C SER A 265 11.51 12.27 2.79
N HIS A 266 12.66 12.56 3.41
CA HIS A 266 12.76 12.85 4.85
C HIS A 266 12.06 14.16 5.25
N GLU A 267 11.64 14.97 4.30
CA GLU A 267 10.79 16.13 4.55
C GLU A 267 9.40 15.73 5.05
N TYR A 268 8.92 14.54 4.65
CA TYR A 268 7.53 14.13 4.87
C TYR A 268 7.32 13.22 6.09
N PHE A 269 8.37 12.63 6.64
CA PHE A 269 8.26 11.76 7.83
C PHE A 269 9.55 11.74 8.64
N GLN A 270 9.43 11.43 9.92
CA GLN A 270 10.54 11.41 10.89
C GLN A 270 10.78 10.01 11.45
N ARG A 271 9.79 9.10 11.34
CA ARG A 271 9.85 7.75 11.90
C ARG A 271 9.35 6.70 10.93
N VAL A 272 9.91 5.51 11.07
CA VAL A 272 9.57 4.33 10.27
C VAL A 272 9.30 3.15 11.20
N ILE A 273 8.18 2.43 10.96
CA ILE A 273 7.91 1.14 11.59
C ILE A 273 7.74 0.10 10.48
N ALA A 274 8.69 -0.81 10.35
CA ALA A 274 8.69 -1.87 9.34
C ALA A 274 8.39 -3.23 9.97
N GLN A 275 7.26 -3.83 9.59
CA GLN A 275 6.79 -5.11 10.11
C GLN A 275 6.94 -6.20 9.05
N SER A 276 7.87 -7.16 9.25
CA SER A 276 8.07 -8.31 8.36
C SER A 276 8.40 -7.92 6.90
N GLY A 277 9.25 -6.90 6.72
CA GLY A 277 9.73 -6.46 5.42
C GLY A 277 11.02 -5.66 5.51
N ALA A 278 11.73 -5.53 4.40
CA ALA A 278 13.04 -4.89 4.33
C ALA A 278 13.32 -4.37 2.91
N PRO A 279 14.36 -3.55 2.70
CA PRO A 279 14.69 -2.99 1.39
C PRO A 279 15.21 -4.03 0.37
N VAL A 280 15.22 -5.31 0.73
CA VAL A 280 15.51 -6.44 -0.15
C VAL A 280 14.37 -6.74 -1.14
N PHE A 281 13.14 -6.30 -0.86
CA PHE A 281 12.00 -6.52 -1.74
C PHE A 281 12.08 -5.61 -2.97
N THR A 282 13.12 -5.83 -3.76
CA THR A 282 13.43 -5.09 -4.98
C THR A 282 14.00 -6.04 -6.03
N ARG A 283 14.01 -5.60 -7.28
CA ARG A 283 14.65 -6.32 -8.40
C ARG A 283 15.64 -5.42 -9.13
N SER A 284 16.53 -6.03 -9.92
CA SER A 284 17.43 -5.32 -10.82
C SER A 284 16.70 -4.86 -12.09
N THR A 285 17.27 -3.90 -12.81
CA THR A 285 16.78 -3.47 -14.13
C THR A 285 16.74 -4.62 -15.14
N GLU A 286 17.72 -5.53 -15.12
CA GLU A 286 17.73 -6.70 -16.00
C GLU A 286 16.56 -7.64 -15.73
N GLU A 287 16.27 -7.93 -14.47
CA GLU A 287 15.10 -8.74 -14.07
C GLU A 287 13.79 -8.04 -14.45
N ALA A 288 13.71 -6.73 -14.28
CA ALA A 288 12.53 -5.95 -14.65
C ALA A 288 12.25 -5.98 -16.15
N ILE A 289 13.28 -5.76 -16.98
CA ILE A 289 13.21 -5.86 -18.44
C ILE A 289 12.80 -7.27 -18.86
N GLY A 290 13.38 -8.30 -18.24
CA GLY A 290 13.02 -9.70 -18.50
C GLY A 290 11.54 -9.99 -18.26
N CYS A 291 10.98 -9.50 -17.14
CA CYS A 291 9.56 -9.61 -16.83
C CYS A 291 8.66 -8.90 -17.87
N THR A 292 9.06 -7.70 -18.28
CA THR A 292 8.31 -6.94 -19.30
C THR A 292 8.30 -7.68 -20.63
N ASN A 293 9.45 -8.14 -21.11
CA ASN A 293 9.55 -8.85 -22.37
C ASN A 293 8.71 -10.14 -22.38
N GLU A 294 8.72 -10.90 -21.26
CA GLU A 294 7.89 -12.11 -21.14
C GLU A 294 6.39 -11.79 -21.30
N VAL A 295 5.90 -10.73 -20.69
CA VAL A 295 4.50 -10.31 -20.81
C VAL A 295 4.17 -9.81 -22.20
N MET A 296 5.04 -8.96 -22.78
CA MET A 296 4.87 -8.43 -24.14
C MET A 296 4.78 -9.53 -25.18
N ASP A 297 5.66 -10.54 -25.09
CA ASP A 297 5.68 -11.69 -26.01
C ASP A 297 4.37 -12.49 -25.94
N ILE A 298 3.85 -12.74 -24.72
CA ILE A 298 2.61 -13.51 -24.54
C ILE A 298 1.39 -12.72 -25.01
N LEU A 299 1.37 -11.41 -24.79
CA LEU A 299 0.29 -10.54 -25.26
C LEU A 299 0.36 -10.31 -26.77
N GLY A 300 1.52 -10.51 -27.39
CA GLY A 300 1.80 -10.20 -28.78
C GLY A 300 1.99 -8.71 -29.04
N CYS A 301 2.26 -7.93 -27.98
CA CYS A 301 2.52 -6.50 -28.07
C CYS A 301 4.01 -6.24 -28.32
N LYS A 302 4.32 -5.20 -29.11
CA LYS A 302 5.70 -4.81 -29.47
C LYS A 302 6.06 -3.40 -29.03
N THR A 303 5.05 -2.59 -28.71
CA THR A 303 5.19 -1.19 -28.32
C THR A 303 4.37 -0.89 -27.09
N VAL A 304 4.70 0.19 -26.39
CA VAL A 304 3.90 0.65 -25.24
C VAL A 304 2.48 1.04 -25.68
N ALA A 305 2.32 1.59 -26.87
CA ALA A 305 1.00 1.93 -27.41
C ALA A 305 0.08 0.71 -27.57
N GLU A 306 0.62 -0.41 -28.11
CA GLU A 306 -0.13 -1.67 -28.23
C GLU A 306 -0.47 -2.25 -26.85
N LEU A 307 0.43 -2.11 -25.86
CA LEU A 307 0.16 -2.52 -24.49
C LEU A 307 -0.92 -1.63 -23.85
N GLN A 308 -0.91 -0.32 -24.13
CA GLN A 308 -1.90 0.64 -23.65
C GLN A 308 -3.33 0.32 -24.13
N GLU A 309 -3.44 -0.18 -25.35
CA GLU A 309 -4.71 -0.61 -25.98
C GLU A 309 -5.12 -2.04 -25.57
N ALA A 310 -4.21 -2.80 -24.95
CA ALA A 310 -4.51 -4.17 -24.56
C ALA A 310 -5.58 -4.23 -23.47
N ASP A 311 -6.40 -5.27 -23.51
CA ASP A 311 -7.40 -5.54 -22.50
C ASP A 311 -6.76 -5.71 -21.11
N VAL A 312 -7.16 -4.87 -20.16
CA VAL A 312 -6.60 -4.80 -18.80
C VAL A 312 -6.69 -6.15 -18.09
N GLU A 313 -7.83 -6.84 -18.23
CA GLU A 313 -8.02 -8.14 -17.59
C GLU A 313 -7.08 -9.21 -18.19
N LYS A 314 -6.84 -9.13 -19.50
CA LYS A 314 -5.87 -10.01 -20.14
C LYS A 314 -4.45 -9.74 -19.67
N VAL A 315 -4.07 -8.47 -19.53
CA VAL A 315 -2.75 -8.08 -18.98
C VAL A 315 -2.59 -8.63 -17.58
N LEU A 316 -3.55 -8.39 -16.69
CA LEU A 316 -3.53 -8.88 -15.31
C LEU A 316 -3.44 -10.41 -15.24
N LYS A 317 -4.22 -11.15 -16.03
CA LYS A 317 -4.18 -12.61 -16.07
C LYS A 317 -2.83 -13.15 -16.52
N VAL A 318 -2.21 -12.53 -17.54
CA VAL A 318 -0.88 -12.95 -18.01
C VAL A 318 0.16 -12.68 -16.93
N CYS A 319 0.14 -11.53 -16.30
CA CYS A 319 1.08 -11.17 -15.23
C CYS A 319 0.95 -12.12 -14.04
N ALA A 320 -0.26 -12.37 -13.57
CA ALA A 320 -0.53 -13.31 -12.49
C ALA A 320 -0.01 -14.73 -12.77
N ALA A 321 -0.27 -15.22 -13.99
CA ALA A 321 0.10 -16.58 -14.37
C ALA A 321 1.60 -16.77 -14.61
N LYS A 322 2.34 -15.70 -14.93
CA LYS A 322 3.72 -15.77 -15.38
C LYS A 322 4.73 -15.10 -14.46
N LEU A 323 4.37 -13.94 -13.91
CA LEU A 323 5.32 -13.18 -13.11
C LEU A 323 5.31 -13.58 -11.64
N GLY A 324 4.13 -13.89 -11.08
CA GLY A 324 3.99 -14.14 -9.64
C GLY A 324 4.64 -13.01 -8.85
N LEU A 325 5.40 -13.33 -7.82
CA LEU A 325 6.07 -12.36 -6.93
C LEU A 325 7.31 -11.66 -7.54
N ARG A 326 7.45 -11.63 -8.87
CA ARG A 326 8.59 -10.99 -9.55
C ARG A 326 8.37 -9.50 -9.87
N VAL A 327 7.15 -8.99 -9.66
CA VAL A 327 6.84 -7.57 -9.90
C VAL A 327 7.12 -6.78 -8.61
N LEU A 328 8.32 -6.23 -8.53
CA LEU A 328 8.86 -5.54 -7.36
C LEU A 328 9.38 -4.15 -7.77
N PRO A 329 9.57 -3.23 -6.81
CA PRO A 329 10.31 -1.98 -7.06
C PRO A 329 11.68 -2.25 -7.67
N GLU A 330 12.08 -1.42 -8.61
CA GLU A 330 13.35 -1.56 -9.34
C GLU A 330 14.45 -0.69 -8.73
N ARG A 331 15.62 -1.30 -8.55
CA ARG A 331 16.85 -0.60 -8.20
C ARG A 331 17.46 0.01 -9.46
N ASP A 332 16.84 1.09 -9.92
CA ASP A 332 17.15 1.74 -11.20
C ASP A 332 18.38 2.65 -11.15
N GLY A 333 18.94 2.88 -9.97
CA GLY A 333 20.06 3.78 -9.74
C GLY A 333 19.70 5.28 -9.83
N ASN A 334 18.42 5.57 -10.00
CA ASN A 334 17.87 6.92 -10.11
C ASN A 334 16.92 7.22 -8.94
N LEU A 335 15.72 6.63 -8.92
CA LEU A 335 14.79 6.76 -7.79
C LEU A 335 15.28 5.94 -6.59
N LEU A 336 15.69 4.69 -6.84
CA LEU A 336 16.25 3.81 -5.82
C LEU A 336 17.74 3.53 -6.10
N PRO A 337 18.59 3.54 -5.07
CA PRO A 337 19.99 3.19 -5.23
C PRO A 337 20.14 1.75 -5.74
N SER A 338 21.22 1.49 -6.49
CA SER A 338 21.53 0.14 -7.00
C SER A 338 21.75 -0.87 -5.89
N ASP A 339 22.20 -0.42 -4.72
CA ASP A 339 22.30 -1.22 -3.50
C ASP A 339 21.66 -0.47 -2.32
N PRO A 340 20.43 -0.83 -1.95
CA PRO A 340 19.73 -0.25 -0.81
C PRO A 340 20.43 -0.45 0.54
N TYR A 341 21.12 -1.57 0.73
CA TYR A 341 21.85 -1.83 1.98
C TYR A 341 23.10 -0.96 2.10
N GLU A 342 23.84 -0.81 1.01
CA GLU A 342 24.99 0.09 0.95
C GLU A 342 24.54 1.53 1.28
N ALA A 343 23.40 1.97 0.78
CA ALA A 343 22.83 3.28 1.07
C ALA A 343 22.53 3.45 2.57
N TYR A 344 21.97 2.44 3.23
CA TYR A 344 21.75 2.45 4.68
C TYR A 344 23.07 2.45 5.47
N ILE A 345 24.05 1.63 5.08
CA ILE A 345 25.38 1.58 5.70
C ILE A 345 26.05 2.96 5.59
N ASN A 346 25.90 3.64 4.47
CA ASN A 346 26.45 4.97 4.23
C ASN A 346 25.67 6.09 4.95
N GLY A 347 24.61 5.75 5.68
CA GLY A 347 23.90 6.66 6.57
C GLY A 347 22.81 7.50 5.90
N THR A 348 22.25 7.08 4.76
CA THR A 348 21.17 7.80 4.06
C THR A 348 19.99 8.05 5.00
N ALA A 349 19.65 7.10 5.88
CA ALA A 349 18.52 7.22 6.82
C ALA A 349 18.94 7.53 8.27
N LYS A 350 20.15 8.06 8.50
CA LYS A 350 20.71 8.27 9.84
C LYS A 350 19.92 9.24 10.73
N ASP A 351 19.13 10.13 10.12
CA ASP A 351 18.36 11.16 10.81
C ASP A 351 16.91 10.69 11.13
N LEU A 352 16.56 9.44 10.78
CA LEU A 352 15.26 8.84 11.04
C LEU A 352 15.30 7.88 12.23
N GLU A 353 14.21 7.80 12.97
CA GLU A 353 14.00 6.78 13.98
C GLU A 353 13.33 5.56 13.32
N ILE A 354 13.98 4.39 13.36
CA ILE A 354 13.50 3.18 12.69
C ILE A 354 13.25 2.07 13.70
N LEU A 355 12.02 1.55 13.73
CA LEU A 355 11.63 0.33 14.43
C LEU A 355 11.38 -0.77 13.39
N GLN A 356 12.14 -1.85 13.44
CA GLN A 356 11.99 -2.98 12.53
C GLN A 356 11.87 -4.29 13.28
N GLY A 357 10.99 -5.18 12.79
CA GLY A 357 10.80 -6.49 13.37
C GLY A 357 10.21 -7.49 12.39
N CYS A 358 10.34 -8.77 12.73
CA CYS A 358 9.74 -9.88 12.01
C CYS A 358 9.23 -10.93 12.98
N ASN A 359 8.32 -11.80 12.53
CA ASN A 359 7.86 -12.92 13.32
C ASN A 359 8.90 -14.05 13.33
N LYS A 360 8.88 -14.86 14.39
CA LYS A 360 9.76 -16.03 14.50
C LYS A 360 9.53 -17.05 13.38
N ASP A 361 8.28 -17.23 12.97
CA ASP A 361 7.84 -18.26 12.04
C ASP A 361 7.11 -17.64 10.83
N GLU A 362 7.75 -16.66 10.14
CA GLU A 362 7.21 -15.94 8.98
C GLU A 362 6.68 -16.90 7.89
N MET A 363 7.47 -17.93 7.56
CA MET A 363 7.13 -18.87 6.51
C MET A 363 6.00 -19.84 6.90
N GLY A 364 5.72 -20.00 8.19
CA GLY A 364 4.61 -20.83 8.66
C GLY A 364 3.27 -20.40 8.06
N TYR A 365 3.05 -19.10 7.90
CA TYR A 365 1.87 -18.55 7.25
C TYR A 365 1.74 -18.99 5.79
N PHE A 366 2.80 -18.83 5.00
CA PHE A 366 2.81 -19.19 3.57
C PHE A 366 2.74 -20.69 3.35
N ILE A 367 3.42 -21.49 4.18
CA ILE A 367 3.36 -22.96 4.10
C ILE A 367 1.96 -23.48 4.42
N CYS A 368 1.34 -23.00 5.50
CA CYS A 368 0.00 -23.43 5.90
C CYS A 368 -1.10 -22.86 5.01
N GLY A 369 -0.94 -21.59 4.57
CA GLY A 369 -1.95 -20.89 3.82
C GLY A 369 -2.00 -21.25 2.34
N PHE A 370 -0.85 -21.41 1.72
CA PHE A 370 -0.75 -21.71 0.27
C PHE A 370 -0.43 -23.16 -0.03
N GLY A 371 -0.40 -24.04 0.99
CA GLY A 371 -0.09 -25.47 0.83
C GLY A 371 1.33 -25.70 0.27
N LEU A 372 2.24 -24.77 0.47
CA LEU A 372 3.62 -24.89 0.02
C LEU A 372 4.30 -26.04 0.78
N LYS A 373 4.86 -26.98 0.02
CA LYS A 373 5.63 -28.07 0.64
C LYS A 373 6.93 -27.49 1.22
N PRO A 374 7.31 -27.88 2.46
CA PRO A 374 8.49 -27.33 3.17
C PRO A 374 9.84 -27.52 2.44
N TYR A 375 9.86 -28.29 1.37
CA TYR A 375 11.08 -28.71 0.64
C TYR A 375 11.10 -28.28 -0.84
N THR A 376 10.36 -27.24 -1.22
CA THR A 376 10.54 -26.67 -2.55
C THR A 376 11.79 -25.79 -2.57
N ALA A 377 12.47 -25.71 -3.72
CA ALA A 377 13.63 -24.84 -3.90
C ALA A 377 13.35 -23.40 -3.45
N TRP A 378 12.11 -22.92 -3.69
CA TRP A 378 11.65 -21.61 -3.24
C TRP A 378 11.62 -21.47 -1.70
N ALA A 379 11.24 -22.51 -0.96
CA ALA A 379 11.28 -22.48 0.51
C ALA A 379 12.72 -22.45 1.03
N ALA A 380 13.68 -23.06 0.32
CA ALA A 380 15.09 -22.95 0.63
C ALA A 380 15.62 -21.53 0.39
N ASP A 381 15.26 -20.91 -0.75
CA ASP A 381 15.64 -19.53 -1.09
C ASP A 381 15.08 -18.52 -0.08
N VAL A 382 13.84 -18.72 0.36
CA VAL A 382 13.22 -17.85 1.39
C VAL A 382 13.78 -18.13 2.78
N TYR A 383 14.17 -19.37 3.08
CA TYR A 383 14.92 -19.67 4.31
C TYR A 383 16.29 -19.01 4.31
N ASP A 384 16.97 -18.98 3.17
CA ASP A 384 18.21 -18.23 2.98
C ASP A 384 17.98 -16.72 3.13
N VAL A 385 16.90 -16.16 2.59
CA VAL A 385 16.51 -14.75 2.81
C VAL A 385 16.30 -14.46 4.30
N ARG A 386 15.65 -15.35 5.05
CA ARG A 386 15.50 -15.22 6.50
C ARG A 386 16.84 -15.26 7.25
N CYS A 387 17.70 -16.20 6.89
CA CYS A 387 19.06 -16.28 7.45
C CYS A 387 19.87 -15.04 7.07
N TYR A 388 19.71 -14.56 5.84
CA TYR A 388 20.34 -13.36 5.32
C TYR A 388 19.83 -12.11 6.06
N LEU A 389 18.52 -11.92 6.16
CA LEU A 389 17.90 -10.81 6.88
C LEU A 389 18.29 -10.79 8.37
N ASN A 390 18.25 -11.94 9.05
CA ASN A 390 18.67 -12.04 10.44
C ASN A 390 20.17 -11.78 10.60
N ARG A 391 20.99 -12.25 9.67
CA ARG A 391 22.43 -12.08 9.72
C ARG A 391 22.85 -10.64 9.40
N GLU A 392 22.25 -10.01 8.39
CA GLU A 392 22.57 -8.64 8.01
C GLU A 392 21.97 -7.62 8.99
N LEU A 393 20.75 -7.85 9.52
CA LEU A 393 20.19 -7.04 10.60
C LEU A 393 21.03 -7.11 11.88
N VAL A 394 21.52 -8.29 12.25
CA VAL A 394 22.45 -8.44 13.38
C VAL A 394 23.76 -7.72 13.08
N LEU A 395 24.28 -7.79 11.85
CA LEU A 395 25.51 -7.09 11.47
C LEU A 395 25.34 -5.56 11.42
N LEU A 396 24.17 -5.05 10.99
CA LEU A 396 23.84 -3.63 11.08
C LEU A 396 23.69 -3.17 12.53
N CYS A 397 23.03 -3.96 13.38
CA CYS A 397 22.95 -3.70 14.83
C CYS A 397 24.29 -3.77 15.55
N GLU A 398 25.24 -4.60 15.08
CA GLU A 398 26.57 -4.73 15.68
C GLU A 398 27.57 -3.69 15.18
N ARG A 399 27.36 -3.10 14.00
CA ARG A 399 28.36 -2.21 13.40
C ARG A 399 28.31 -0.77 13.84
N GLU A 400 27.13 -0.19 14.15
CA GLU A 400 27.13 1.16 14.76
C GLU A 400 25.79 1.50 15.47
N HIS A 401 25.88 1.78 16.77
CA HIS A 401 25.04 2.66 17.61
C HIS A 401 23.52 2.54 17.56
N ILE A 402 22.93 1.41 17.19
CA ILE A 402 21.54 1.13 17.49
C ILE A 402 21.46 0.72 18.97
N ARG A 403 21.02 1.64 19.82
CA ARG A 403 20.71 1.33 21.22
C ARG A 403 19.64 0.25 21.23
N ARG A 404 19.96 -0.89 21.86
CA ARG A 404 18.95 -1.89 22.21
C ARG A 404 17.90 -1.20 23.06
N LEU A 405 16.67 -1.17 22.56
CA LEU A 405 15.48 -0.91 23.36
C LEU A 405 15.12 -2.18 24.14
#